data_b637ba1aca8c6ddd3a837ee9b27b0de6
#
_entry.id   b637ba1aca8c6ddd3a837ee9b27b0de6
#
_cell.length_a   1.000
_cell.length_b   1.000
_cell.length_c   1.000
_cell.angle_alpha   90.00
_cell.angle_beta   90.00
_cell.angle_gamma   90.00
#
_symmetry.space_group_name_H-M   'P 1'
#
loop_
_entity.id
_entity.type
_entity.pdbx_description
1 polymer ?
#
loop_
_entity_poly.entity_id
_entity_poly.type
_entity_poly.pdbx_seq_one_letter_code
_entity_poly.pdbx_strand_id
1 'polypeptide(L)'
;MNSRKVWLWGCFCLIVGCMQARRPGEIRSAYVGVDHGTLYYEECGEGQPVILVHGHSLDHRMWDGQFADLARDYRVIRYDLRGYGLSSPQTEDFQFTHVEDLVALMDSLHIEKAHVVGLSLGGYIGADMLGWFPERMLSAFLASGNVRMSPGPSEPMDAEEAARRDREIAELKRKGVDVMKREWFEGLMKSGGSRRERLRKPLWQMIQDWDAWQPLHKEVRVVAGKDAFRQLKNRHP
;
A
#
# COMPACT_ATOMS: atom_id res chain seq x y z
N MET A 1 16.64 18.47 -70.09
CA MET A 1 15.79 18.73 -68.90
C MET A 1 16.07 17.66 -67.88
N ASN A 2 16.89 17.97 -66.86
CA ASN A 2 17.37 17.04 -65.86
C ASN A 2 16.53 17.13 -64.60
N SER A 3 15.79 16.08 -64.25
CA SER A 3 15.11 15.97 -62.96
C SER A 3 16.01 15.28 -61.93
N ARG A 4 16.53 16.06 -60.97
CA ARG A 4 17.29 15.57 -59.81
C ARG A 4 16.33 14.94 -58.78
N LYS A 5 16.41 13.63 -58.57
CA LYS A 5 15.76 12.94 -57.44
C LYS A 5 16.57 13.20 -56.18
N VAL A 6 15.96 13.92 -55.21
CA VAL A 6 16.50 14.11 -53.84
C VAL A 6 16.07 12.90 -53.01
N TRP A 7 17.03 12.12 -52.53
CA TRP A 7 16.80 11.06 -51.53
C TRP A 7 16.93 11.66 -50.14
N LEU A 8 15.80 11.77 -49.43
CA LEU A 8 15.78 12.10 -48.00
C LEU A 8 16.09 10.82 -47.20
N TRP A 9 17.27 10.74 -46.63
CA TRP A 9 17.62 9.76 -45.63
C TRP A 9 17.03 10.18 -44.28
N GLY A 10 15.92 9.52 -43.88
CA GLY A 10 15.36 9.64 -42.56
C GLY A 10 16.31 8.95 -41.55
N CYS A 11 16.98 9.73 -40.70
CA CYS A 11 17.67 9.21 -39.54
C CYS A 11 16.64 8.63 -38.54
N PHE A 12 16.52 7.31 -38.53
CA PHE A 12 15.81 6.61 -37.48
C PHE A 12 16.76 6.51 -36.27
N CYS A 13 16.67 7.47 -35.33
CA CYS A 13 17.31 7.33 -34.03
C CYS A 13 16.61 6.22 -33.26
N LEU A 14 17.16 5.01 -33.31
CA LEU A 14 16.86 3.94 -32.34
C LEU A 14 17.34 4.44 -30.96
N ILE A 15 16.41 4.91 -30.12
CA ILE A 15 16.64 5.07 -28.70
C ILE A 15 16.69 3.66 -28.11
N VAL A 16 17.88 3.05 -28.13
CA VAL A 16 18.17 1.87 -27.33
C VAL A 16 18.21 2.34 -25.89
N GLY A 17 17.08 2.22 -25.20
CA GLY A 17 17.03 2.39 -23.74
C GLY A 17 18.02 1.40 -23.13
N CYS A 18 19.12 1.92 -22.59
CA CYS A 18 20.05 1.14 -21.81
C CYS A 18 19.30 0.57 -20.59
N MET A 19 18.83 -0.66 -20.68
CA MET A 19 18.47 -1.44 -19.50
C MET A 19 19.77 -1.65 -18.72
N GLN A 20 20.03 -0.78 -17.75
CA GLN A 20 21.13 -1.00 -16.81
C GLN A 20 20.90 -2.34 -16.10
N ALA A 21 21.85 -3.25 -16.25
CA ALA A 21 21.82 -4.52 -15.52
C ALA A 21 21.67 -4.25 -14.02
N ARG A 22 20.73 -4.95 -13.38
CA ARG A 22 20.47 -4.83 -11.95
C ARG A 22 21.71 -5.23 -11.16
N ARG A 23 22.13 -4.40 -10.22
CA ARG A 23 23.16 -4.78 -9.24
C ARG A 23 22.47 -5.56 -8.12
N PRO A 24 22.89 -6.79 -7.81
CA PRO A 24 22.33 -7.53 -6.69
C PRO A 24 22.40 -6.70 -5.40
N GLY A 25 21.27 -6.57 -4.69
CA GLY A 25 21.19 -5.85 -3.41
C GLY A 25 21.04 -4.32 -3.50
N GLU A 26 20.99 -3.72 -4.69
CA GLU A 26 20.71 -2.29 -4.85
C GLU A 26 19.24 -1.99 -4.65
N ILE A 27 18.92 -1.13 -3.68
CA ILE A 27 17.55 -0.65 -3.45
C ILE A 27 17.27 0.47 -4.46
N ARG A 28 16.17 0.34 -5.16
CA ARG A 28 15.63 1.39 -6.04
C ARG A 28 14.39 1.96 -5.42
N SER A 29 14.27 3.27 -5.44
CA SER A 29 13.08 3.97 -5.00
C SER A 29 12.53 4.84 -6.12
N ALA A 30 11.21 4.88 -6.25
CA ALA A 30 10.55 5.74 -7.22
C ALA A 30 9.08 5.98 -6.82
N TYR A 31 8.38 6.70 -7.68
CA TYR A 31 6.94 6.94 -7.57
C TYR A 31 6.22 6.33 -8.77
N VAL A 32 5.08 5.75 -8.50
CA VAL A 32 4.14 5.26 -9.53
C VAL A 32 2.90 6.13 -9.50
N GLY A 33 2.43 6.56 -10.68
CA GLY A 33 1.15 7.22 -10.84
C GLY A 33 -0.01 6.24 -10.61
N VAL A 34 -0.96 6.66 -9.78
CA VAL A 34 -2.25 5.99 -9.59
C VAL A 34 -3.36 7.00 -9.82
N ASP A 35 -4.61 6.55 -9.84
CA ASP A 35 -5.73 7.48 -10.02
C ASP A 35 -5.69 8.58 -8.94
N HIS A 36 -5.67 9.84 -9.38
CA HIS A 36 -5.57 11.04 -8.53
C HIS A 36 -4.39 11.08 -7.53
N GLY A 37 -3.24 10.44 -7.84
CA GLY A 37 -2.09 10.52 -6.95
C GLY A 37 -0.87 9.71 -7.38
N THR A 38 0.04 9.54 -6.43
CA THR A 38 1.26 8.74 -6.61
C THR A 38 1.52 7.87 -5.39
N LEU A 39 2.11 6.69 -5.62
CA LEU A 39 2.60 5.81 -4.56
C LEU A 39 4.13 5.80 -4.59
N TYR A 40 4.74 6.01 -3.44
CA TYR A 40 6.17 5.76 -3.24
C TYR A 40 6.41 4.27 -3.04
N TYR A 41 7.42 3.73 -3.69
CA TYR A 41 7.84 2.35 -3.49
C TYR A 41 9.36 2.20 -3.49
N GLU A 42 9.80 1.11 -2.91
CA GLU A 42 11.17 0.62 -3.01
C GLU A 42 11.18 -0.82 -3.52
N GLU A 43 12.17 -1.14 -4.33
CA GLU A 43 12.35 -2.44 -4.96
C GLU A 43 13.79 -2.93 -4.77
N CYS A 44 13.97 -4.20 -4.43
CA CYS A 44 15.26 -4.85 -4.31
C CYS A 44 15.17 -6.33 -4.70
N GLY A 45 16.29 -6.91 -5.16
CA GLY A 45 16.37 -8.32 -5.54
C GLY A 45 15.77 -8.62 -6.91
N GLU A 46 15.75 -9.91 -7.25
CA GLU A 46 15.27 -10.45 -8.52
C GLU A 46 14.48 -11.76 -8.28
N GLY A 47 13.75 -12.22 -9.29
CA GLY A 47 12.97 -13.46 -9.19
C GLY A 47 11.47 -13.23 -9.05
N GLN A 48 10.78 -14.11 -8.32
CA GLN A 48 9.33 -13.98 -8.12
C GLN A 48 8.99 -12.75 -7.28
N PRO A 49 7.96 -11.96 -7.68
CA PRO A 49 7.60 -10.76 -6.95
C PRO A 49 6.98 -11.06 -5.59
N VAL A 50 7.46 -10.36 -4.55
CA VAL A 50 6.88 -10.30 -3.21
C VAL A 50 6.55 -8.85 -2.89
N ILE A 51 5.30 -8.55 -2.60
CA ILE A 51 4.84 -7.21 -2.24
C ILE A 51 4.54 -7.15 -0.74
N LEU A 52 5.17 -6.21 -0.05
CA LEU A 52 5.04 -5.99 1.39
C LEU A 52 4.14 -4.79 1.63
N VAL A 53 3.01 -5.03 2.31
CA VAL A 53 1.96 -4.03 2.56
C VAL A 53 1.90 -3.71 4.06
N HIS A 54 2.17 -2.47 4.42
CA HIS A 54 2.28 -2.05 5.81
C HIS A 54 0.91 -1.88 6.51
N GLY A 55 0.95 -1.74 7.84
CA GLY A 55 -0.22 -1.50 8.68
C GLY A 55 -0.58 -0.02 8.82
N HIS A 56 -1.77 0.24 9.41
CA HIS A 56 -2.22 1.59 9.73
C HIS A 56 -1.19 2.36 10.59
N SER A 57 -1.04 3.65 10.37
CA SER A 57 -0.10 4.56 11.03
C SER A 57 1.38 4.27 10.82
N LEU A 58 1.71 3.34 9.94
CA LEU A 58 3.07 2.93 9.59
C LEU A 58 3.36 3.29 8.13
N ASP A 59 4.57 2.94 7.66
CA ASP A 59 5.01 3.09 6.29
C ASP A 59 5.94 1.92 5.87
N HIS A 60 6.53 2.01 4.67
CA HIS A 60 7.40 0.97 4.11
C HIS A 60 8.54 0.55 5.05
N ARG A 61 9.03 1.44 5.93
CA ARG A 61 10.14 1.21 6.87
C ARG A 61 9.85 0.10 7.90
N MET A 62 8.57 -0.20 8.16
CA MET A 62 8.24 -1.32 9.05
C MET A 62 8.79 -2.66 8.56
N TRP A 63 9.07 -2.75 7.26
CA TRP A 63 9.57 -3.94 6.60
C TRP A 63 11.10 -4.01 6.46
N ASP A 64 11.86 -3.04 7.03
CA ASP A 64 13.34 -2.97 6.89
C ASP A 64 14.03 -4.31 7.15
N GLY A 65 13.60 -5.02 8.20
CA GLY A 65 14.21 -6.31 8.56
C GLY A 65 13.92 -7.43 7.56
N GLN A 66 12.70 -7.48 7.02
CA GLN A 66 12.28 -8.53 6.08
C GLN A 66 12.69 -8.22 4.64
N PHE A 67 12.74 -6.94 4.28
CA PHE A 67 13.00 -6.47 2.93
C PHE A 67 14.36 -6.97 2.42
N ALA A 68 15.42 -6.74 3.18
CA ALA A 68 16.77 -7.16 2.81
C ALA A 68 16.94 -8.69 2.80
N ASP A 69 16.29 -9.38 3.74
CA ASP A 69 16.39 -10.85 3.82
C ASP A 69 15.67 -11.53 2.65
N LEU A 70 14.46 -11.10 2.34
CA LEU A 70 13.67 -11.64 1.22
C LEU A 70 14.29 -11.27 -0.14
N ALA A 71 14.94 -10.13 -0.27
CA ALA A 71 15.56 -9.68 -1.51
C ALA A 71 16.77 -10.55 -1.97
N ARG A 72 17.20 -11.53 -1.17
CA ARG A 72 18.21 -12.52 -1.57
C ARG A 72 17.66 -13.52 -2.59
N ASP A 73 16.38 -13.84 -2.49
CA ASP A 73 15.73 -14.92 -3.25
C ASP A 73 14.56 -14.45 -4.11
N TYR A 74 14.05 -13.21 -3.86
CA TYR A 74 12.85 -12.65 -4.48
C TYR A 74 13.08 -11.24 -5.00
N ARG A 75 12.27 -10.85 -5.98
CA ARG A 75 12.05 -9.44 -6.33
C ARG A 75 11.09 -8.83 -5.30
N VAL A 76 11.60 -8.11 -4.32
CA VAL A 76 10.78 -7.58 -3.22
C VAL A 76 10.42 -6.13 -3.48
N ILE A 77 9.15 -5.82 -3.36
CA ILE A 77 8.59 -4.49 -3.45
C ILE A 77 7.96 -4.14 -2.10
N ARG A 78 8.29 -2.98 -1.55
CA ARG A 78 7.56 -2.37 -0.44
C ARG A 78 7.13 -0.98 -0.82
N TYR A 79 5.98 -0.54 -0.39
CA TYR A 79 5.45 0.76 -0.80
C TYR A 79 4.67 1.41 0.34
N ASP A 80 4.50 2.72 0.25
CA ASP A 80 3.64 3.47 1.13
C ASP A 80 2.22 3.50 0.56
N LEU A 81 1.26 3.12 1.38
CA LEU A 81 -0.16 3.26 1.04
C LEU A 81 -0.50 4.74 0.86
N ARG A 82 -1.48 5.05 0.01
CA ARG A 82 -2.03 6.40 -0.10
C ARG A 82 -2.45 6.91 1.27
N GLY A 83 -2.06 8.14 1.60
CA GLY A 83 -2.27 8.75 2.91
C GLY A 83 -1.25 8.33 3.97
N TYR A 84 -0.14 7.70 3.57
CA TYR A 84 0.94 7.30 4.47
C TYR A 84 2.31 7.57 3.84
N GLY A 85 3.32 7.75 4.71
CA GLY A 85 4.71 7.88 4.33
C GLY A 85 4.96 8.95 3.26
N LEU A 86 5.56 8.55 2.15
CA LEU A 86 5.93 9.43 1.03
C LEU A 86 4.91 9.38 -0.13
N SER A 87 3.86 8.58 -0.03
CA SER A 87 2.77 8.55 -1.02
C SER A 87 1.87 9.78 -0.93
N SER A 88 1.10 10.04 -1.99
CA SER A 88 0.13 11.14 -2.02
C SER A 88 -0.80 11.08 -0.81
N PRO A 89 -1.16 12.23 -0.23
CA PRO A 89 -2.09 12.30 0.88
C PRO A 89 -3.47 11.80 0.48
N GLN A 90 -4.23 11.35 1.46
CA GLN A 90 -5.66 11.09 1.31
C GLN A 90 -6.41 12.42 1.35
N THR A 91 -7.48 12.55 0.54
CA THR A 91 -8.36 13.72 0.52
C THR A 91 -9.82 13.27 0.51
N GLU A 92 -10.76 14.19 0.79
CA GLU A 92 -12.19 13.93 0.71
C GLU A 92 -12.76 14.08 -0.72
N ASP A 93 -11.94 14.56 -1.67
CA ASP A 93 -12.39 14.96 -3.00
C ASP A 93 -12.72 13.80 -3.93
N PHE A 94 -12.16 12.62 -3.66
CA PHE A 94 -12.40 11.43 -4.48
C PHE A 94 -12.36 10.14 -3.65
N GLN A 95 -13.03 9.11 -4.17
CA GLN A 95 -13.04 7.79 -3.57
C GLN A 95 -11.99 6.91 -4.25
N PHE A 96 -11.31 6.08 -3.48
CA PHE A 96 -10.36 5.09 -3.96
C PHE A 96 -10.41 3.83 -3.08
N THR A 97 -9.78 2.77 -3.55
CA THR A 97 -9.50 1.61 -2.70
C THR A 97 -8.01 1.30 -2.76
N HIS A 98 -7.44 0.89 -1.63
CA HIS A 98 -6.04 0.47 -1.59
C HIS A 98 -5.76 -0.76 -2.46
N VAL A 99 -6.75 -1.61 -2.71
CA VAL A 99 -6.57 -2.77 -3.58
C VAL A 99 -6.42 -2.35 -5.05
N GLU A 100 -7.14 -1.34 -5.52
CA GLU A 100 -6.97 -0.78 -6.87
C GLU A 100 -5.62 -0.06 -7.00
N ASP A 101 -5.21 0.68 -5.98
CA ASP A 101 -3.86 1.26 -5.91
C ASP A 101 -2.76 0.18 -6.00
N LEU A 102 -2.93 -0.96 -5.30
CA LEU A 102 -1.99 -2.08 -5.37
C LEU A 102 -1.94 -2.71 -6.76
N VAL A 103 -3.09 -2.88 -7.42
CA VAL A 103 -3.16 -3.37 -8.80
C VAL A 103 -2.45 -2.40 -9.74
N ALA A 104 -2.70 -1.09 -9.63
CA ALA A 104 -2.03 -0.07 -10.43
C ALA A 104 -0.50 -0.05 -10.22
N LEU A 105 -0.03 -0.25 -8.98
CA LEU A 105 1.39 -0.44 -8.68
C LEU A 105 1.94 -1.67 -9.41
N MET A 106 1.26 -2.81 -9.33
CA MET A 106 1.68 -4.03 -10.02
C MET A 106 1.76 -3.84 -11.54
N ASP A 107 0.75 -3.20 -12.14
CA ASP A 107 0.70 -2.93 -13.57
C ASP A 107 1.87 -2.03 -14.02
N SER A 108 2.14 -0.97 -13.28
CA SER A 108 3.24 -0.04 -13.56
C SER A 108 4.62 -0.69 -13.44
N LEU A 109 4.75 -1.71 -12.58
CA LEU A 109 5.98 -2.49 -12.39
C LEU A 109 6.05 -3.74 -13.28
N HIS A 110 5.08 -3.93 -14.18
CA HIS A 110 4.94 -5.09 -15.04
C HIS A 110 4.93 -6.41 -14.25
N ILE A 111 4.22 -6.42 -13.13
CA ILE A 111 4.02 -7.58 -12.28
C ILE A 111 2.67 -8.20 -12.58
N GLU A 112 2.65 -9.34 -13.27
CA GLU A 112 1.42 -10.08 -13.55
C GLU A 112 0.83 -10.70 -12.29
N LYS A 113 1.67 -11.37 -11.49
CA LYS A 113 1.28 -12.03 -10.24
C LYS A 113 2.34 -11.82 -9.17
N ALA A 114 1.93 -11.75 -7.90
CA ALA A 114 2.83 -11.58 -6.76
C ALA A 114 2.41 -12.41 -5.55
N HIS A 115 3.39 -12.71 -4.69
CA HIS A 115 3.14 -13.02 -3.28
C HIS A 115 2.85 -11.72 -2.55
N VAL A 116 1.77 -11.68 -1.77
CA VAL A 116 1.41 -10.48 -0.98
C VAL A 116 1.54 -10.80 0.51
N VAL A 117 2.32 -9.98 1.19
CA VAL A 117 2.54 -10.05 2.64
C VAL A 117 2.00 -8.78 3.25
N GLY A 118 0.95 -8.88 4.07
CA GLY A 118 0.29 -7.72 4.64
C GLY A 118 0.15 -7.81 6.16
N LEU A 119 0.35 -6.69 6.85
CA LEU A 119 0.12 -6.56 8.29
C LEU A 119 -1.11 -5.67 8.55
N SER A 120 -2.06 -6.12 9.39
CA SER A 120 -3.22 -5.34 9.83
C SER A 120 -3.97 -4.74 8.62
N LEU A 121 -3.94 -3.43 8.38
CA LEU A 121 -4.50 -2.79 7.18
C LEU A 121 -4.00 -3.46 5.90
N GLY A 122 -2.69 -3.73 5.79
CA GLY A 122 -2.12 -4.48 4.67
C GLY A 122 -2.65 -5.91 4.56
N GLY A 123 -3.02 -6.52 5.68
CA GLY A 123 -3.70 -7.82 5.72
C GLY A 123 -5.12 -7.76 5.15
N TYR A 124 -5.86 -6.68 5.41
CA TYR A 124 -7.18 -6.45 4.79
C TYR A 124 -7.06 -6.23 3.29
N ILE A 125 -6.08 -5.43 2.85
CA ILE A 125 -5.81 -5.19 1.42
C ILE A 125 -5.45 -6.50 0.71
N GLY A 126 -4.63 -7.36 1.33
CA GLY A 126 -4.34 -8.69 0.81
C GLY A 126 -5.56 -9.59 0.73
N ALA A 127 -6.51 -9.48 1.66
CA ALA A 127 -7.80 -10.19 1.60
C ALA A 127 -8.68 -9.66 0.46
N ASP A 128 -8.69 -8.35 0.23
CA ASP A 128 -9.39 -7.73 -0.90
C ASP A 128 -8.80 -8.19 -2.23
N MET A 129 -7.46 -8.29 -2.33
CA MET A 129 -6.79 -8.86 -3.50
C MET A 129 -7.25 -10.30 -3.77
N LEU A 130 -7.31 -11.15 -2.75
CA LEU A 130 -7.81 -12.53 -2.90
C LEU A 130 -9.28 -12.57 -3.37
N GLY A 131 -10.11 -11.63 -2.92
CA GLY A 131 -11.52 -11.56 -3.30
C GLY A 131 -11.75 -11.04 -4.71
N TRP A 132 -11.06 -9.95 -5.07
CA TRP A 132 -11.34 -9.20 -6.30
C TRP A 132 -10.40 -9.55 -7.45
N PHE A 133 -9.13 -9.87 -7.17
CA PHE A 133 -8.07 -10.09 -8.15
C PHE A 133 -7.26 -11.37 -7.87
N PRO A 134 -7.90 -12.53 -7.61
CA PRO A 134 -7.19 -13.75 -7.25
C PRO A 134 -6.21 -14.23 -8.34
N GLU A 135 -6.49 -13.88 -9.59
CA GLU A 135 -5.60 -14.18 -10.72
C GLU A 135 -4.28 -13.41 -10.67
N ARG A 136 -4.22 -12.31 -9.89
CA ARG A 136 -3.01 -11.49 -9.67
C ARG A 136 -2.16 -11.99 -8.49
N MET A 137 -2.58 -13.08 -7.83
CA MET A 137 -1.93 -13.59 -6.62
C MET A 137 -1.21 -14.91 -6.89
N LEU A 138 0.01 -15.03 -6.37
CA LEU A 138 0.73 -16.31 -6.21
C LEU A 138 0.41 -16.94 -4.86
N SER A 139 0.46 -16.14 -3.80
CA SER A 139 0.04 -16.51 -2.44
C SER A 139 -0.19 -15.26 -1.59
N ALA A 140 -0.78 -15.44 -0.40
CA ALA A 140 -0.97 -14.38 0.57
C ALA A 140 -0.50 -14.82 1.96
N PHE A 141 0.19 -13.92 2.68
CA PHE A 141 0.44 -14.02 4.11
C PHE A 141 -0.17 -12.79 4.81
N LEU A 142 -1.26 -13.00 5.53
CA LEU A 142 -2.09 -11.95 6.12
C LEU A 142 -1.94 -11.96 7.64
N ALA A 143 -0.99 -11.18 8.15
CA ALA A 143 -0.75 -11.05 9.58
C ALA A 143 -1.74 -10.04 10.19
N SER A 144 -2.47 -10.46 11.22
CA SER A 144 -3.45 -9.62 11.94
C SER A 144 -4.50 -8.94 11.02
N GLY A 145 -4.66 -9.45 9.79
CA GLY A 145 -5.76 -9.09 8.90
C GLY A 145 -7.00 -9.91 9.25
N ASN A 146 -8.18 -9.33 9.03
CA ASN A 146 -9.43 -10.03 9.25
C ASN A 146 -10.31 -9.91 8.01
N VAL A 147 -10.68 -11.01 7.43
CA VAL A 147 -11.58 -11.08 6.24
C VAL A 147 -13.03 -10.67 6.59
N ARG A 148 -13.32 -10.41 7.86
CA ARG A 148 -14.70 -10.28 8.36
C ARG A 148 -15.23 -8.86 8.50
N MET A 149 -14.42 -7.81 8.49
CA MET A 149 -14.75 -6.70 9.38
C MET A 149 -14.89 -5.31 8.76
N SER A 150 -14.76 -5.10 7.48
CA SER A 150 -15.14 -3.81 6.92
C SER A 150 -16.51 -3.90 6.27
N PRO A 151 -17.45 -2.99 6.56
CA PRO A 151 -18.61 -2.83 5.70
C PRO A 151 -18.12 -2.54 4.28
N GLY A 152 -18.61 -3.28 3.29
CA GLY A 152 -18.22 -3.09 1.89
C GLY A 152 -18.51 -1.66 1.39
N PRO A 153 -17.93 -1.24 0.24
CA PRO A 153 -18.14 0.09 -0.33
C PRO A 153 -19.63 0.44 -0.58
N SER A 154 -20.48 -0.57 -0.62
CA SER A 154 -21.90 -0.47 -0.99
C SER A 154 -22.86 -0.11 0.16
N GLU A 155 -22.42 -0.20 1.43
CA GLU A 155 -23.31 0.13 2.55
C GLU A 155 -22.91 1.47 3.18
N PRO A 156 -23.69 2.53 3.01
CA PRO A 156 -23.45 3.77 3.74
C PRO A 156 -23.55 3.48 5.26
N MET A 157 -22.75 4.16 6.07
CA MET A 157 -22.90 4.15 7.52
C MET A 157 -24.33 4.55 7.85
N ASP A 158 -24.96 3.83 8.78
CA ASP A 158 -26.25 4.29 9.31
C ASP A 158 -26.08 5.60 10.10
N ALA A 159 -27.19 6.26 10.40
CA ALA A 159 -27.16 7.57 11.04
C ALA A 159 -26.53 7.51 12.45
N GLU A 160 -26.68 6.41 13.17
CA GLU A 160 -26.10 6.24 14.51
C GLU A 160 -24.58 6.04 14.42
N GLU A 161 -24.11 5.22 13.49
CA GLU A 161 -22.69 4.99 13.23
C GLU A 161 -22.01 6.28 12.75
N ALA A 162 -22.65 7.03 11.85
CA ALA A 162 -22.17 8.33 11.40
C ALA A 162 -22.06 9.34 12.56
N ALA A 163 -23.07 9.42 13.41
CA ALA A 163 -23.07 10.30 14.57
C ALA A 163 -22.02 9.89 15.62
N ARG A 164 -21.80 8.60 15.80
CA ARG A 164 -20.72 8.08 16.66
C ARG A 164 -19.36 8.51 16.12
N ARG A 165 -19.14 8.34 14.81
CA ARG A 165 -17.91 8.75 14.16
C ARG A 165 -17.64 10.26 14.28
N ASP A 166 -18.65 11.08 14.12
CA ASP A 166 -18.53 12.53 14.30
C ASP A 166 -18.09 12.90 15.74
N ARG A 167 -18.65 12.22 16.75
CA ARG A 167 -18.23 12.43 18.15
C ARG A 167 -16.78 11.99 18.39
N GLU A 168 -16.36 10.86 17.85
CA GLU A 168 -14.97 10.37 17.95
C GLU A 168 -14.00 11.36 17.32
N ILE A 169 -14.29 11.84 16.11
CA ILE A 169 -13.47 12.85 15.42
C ILE A 169 -13.38 14.14 16.25
N ALA A 170 -14.51 14.63 16.76
CA ALA A 170 -14.54 15.84 17.57
C ALA A 170 -13.71 15.68 18.86
N GLU A 171 -13.79 14.54 19.50
CA GLU A 171 -13.01 14.25 20.70
C GLU A 171 -11.50 14.18 20.39
N LEU A 172 -11.11 13.51 19.31
CA LEU A 172 -9.71 13.43 18.87
C LEU A 172 -9.15 14.82 18.55
N LYS A 173 -9.92 15.66 17.83
CA LYS A 173 -9.54 17.05 17.57
C LYS A 173 -9.37 17.86 18.84
N ARG A 174 -10.24 17.69 19.83
CA ARG A 174 -10.16 18.35 21.13
C ARG A 174 -8.96 17.87 21.96
N LYS A 175 -8.67 16.58 21.93
CA LYS A 175 -7.57 15.93 22.65
C LYS A 175 -6.20 16.30 22.08
N GLY A 176 -6.13 16.48 20.78
CA GLY A 176 -4.93 16.78 20.02
C GLY A 176 -4.24 15.55 19.45
N VAL A 177 -3.72 15.71 18.23
CA VAL A 177 -3.10 14.65 17.43
C VAL A 177 -1.91 14.02 18.14
N ASP A 178 -1.06 14.80 18.77
CA ASP A 178 0.13 14.31 19.45
C ASP A 178 -0.19 13.40 20.65
N VAL A 179 -1.27 13.71 21.37
CA VAL A 179 -1.75 12.88 22.47
C VAL A 179 -2.28 11.55 21.92
N MET A 180 -3.10 11.62 20.88
CA MET A 180 -3.61 10.42 20.19
C MET A 180 -2.48 9.51 19.68
N LYS A 181 -1.49 10.07 18.97
CA LYS A 181 -0.32 9.33 18.47
C LYS A 181 0.44 8.64 19.60
N ARG A 182 0.62 9.31 20.71
CA ARG A 182 1.31 8.76 21.89
C ARG A 182 0.53 7.61 22.52
N GLU A 183 -0.77 7.78 22.69
CA GLU A 183 -1.61 6.71 23.25
C GLU A 183 -1.68 5.50 22.31
N TRP A 184 -1.76 5.73 21.00
CA TRP A 184 -1.69 4.69 19.99
C TRP A 184 -0.37 3.92 20.07
N PHE A 185 0.75 4.65 20.10
CA PHE A 185 2.08 4.07 20.28
C PHE A 185 2.18 3.22 21.56
N GLU A 186 1.75 3.75 22.71
CA GLU A 186 1.79 3.01 23.96
C GLU A 186 0.89 1.76 23.93
N GLY A 187 -0.25 1.82 23.25
CA GLY A 187 -1.12 0.67 23.00
C GLY A 187 -0.41 -0.43 22.22
N LEU A 188 0.27 -0.08 21.14
CA LEU A 188 1.07 -1.01 20.34
C LEU A 188 2.24 -1.59 21.15
N MET A 189 2.91 -0.77 21.94
CA MET A 189 4.01 -1.23 22.80
C MET A 189 3.54 -2.20 23.89
N LYS A 190 2.34 -2.02 24.45
CA LYS A 190 1.76 -2.96 25.41
C LYS A 190 1.47 -4.33 24.79
N SER A 191 1.00 -4.33 23.53
CA SER A 191 0.71 -5.54 22.77
C SER A 191 1.95 -6.19 22.18
N GLY A 192 3.07 -5.49 22.12
CA GLY A 192 4.34 -5.96 21.58
C GLY A 192 4.95 -7.08 22.43
N GLY A 193 5.33 -8.19 21.81
CA GLY A 193 5.99 -9.31 22.49
C GLY A 193 7.38 -8.96 23.03
N SER A 194 8.22 -9.97 23.24
CA SER A 194 9.58 -9.84 23.82
C SER A 194 10.52 -8.91 23.05
N ARG A 195 10.23 -8.63 21.78
CA ARG A 195 11.06 -7.76 20.93
C ARG A 195 10.62 -6.29 20.95
N ARG A 196 9.59 -5.90 21.70
CA ARG A 196 9.00 -4.56 21.70
C ARG A 196 10.00 -3.42 21.88
N GLU A 197 10.96 -3.58 22.78
CA GLU A 197 11.95 -2.53 23.06
C GLU A 197 12.86 -2.26 21.84
N ARG A 198 13.19 -3.29 21.08
CA ARG A 198 13.95 -3.15 19.83
C ARG A 198 13.17 -2.37 18.77
N LEU A 199 11.85 -2.46 18.78
CA LEU A 199 10.97 -1.79 17.82
C LEU A 199 10.55 -0.39 18.29
N ARG A 200 10.77 -0.02 19.53
CA ARG A 200 10.30 1.24 20.14
C ARG A 200 10.64 2.47 19.31
N LYS A 201 11.92 2.65 18.98
CA LYS A 201 12.39 3.83 18.26
C LYS A 201 11.85 3.89 16.82
N PRO A 202 12.00 2.86 15.97
CA PRO A 202 11.48 2.91 14.60
C PRO A 202 9.95 3.02 14.55
N LEU A 203 9.23 2.33 15.43
CA LEU A 203 7.78 2.43 15.52
C LEU A 203 7.31 3.84 15.88
N TRP A 204 7.94 4.45 16.90
CA TRP A 204 7.61 5.81 17.30
C TRP A 204 7.88 6.81 16.17
N GLN A 205 8.99 6.67 15.45
CA GLN A 205 9.32 7.54 14.32
C GLN A 205 8.24 7.49 13.23
N MET A 206 7.83 6.30 12.79
CA MET A 206 6.78 6.16 11.78
C MET A 206 5.46 6.79 12.24
N ILE A 207 5.06 6.57 13.51
CA ILE A 207 3.84 7.16 14.07
C ILE A 207 3.93 8.69 14.16
N GLN A 208 5.11 9.24 14.48
CA GLN A 208 5.31 10.70 14.46
C GLN A 208 5.20 11.28 13.05
N ASP A 209 5.78 10.60 12.05
CA ASP A 209 5.79 11.05 10.68
C ASP A 209 4.40 10.93 9.99
N TRP A 210 3.54 10.03 10.48
CA TRP A 210 2.18 9.88 9.97
C TRP A 210 1.36 11.15 10.19
N ASP A 211 0.65 11.63 9.15
CA ASP A 211 -0.16 12.86 9.20
C ASP A 211 -1.44 12.74 10.06
N ALA A 212 -1.83 11.49 10.36
CA ALA A 212 -3.04 11.16 11.11
C ALA A 212 -4.33 11.66 10.46
N TRP A 213 -4.38 11.71 9.13
CA TRP A 213 -5.56 12.14 8.40
C TRP A 213 -6.78 11.25 8.67
N GLN A 214 -6.60 9.92 8.62
CA GLN A 214 -7.69 8.94 8.68
C GLN A 214 -8.53 9.01 9.97
N PRO A 215 -7.95 9.13 11.19
CA PRO A 215 -8.75 9.24 12.39
C PRO A 215 -9.48 10.60 12.54
N LEU A 216 -9.07 11.63 11.80
CA LEU A 216 -9.59 12.99 11.92
C LEU A 216 -10.64 13.36 10.88
N HIS A 217 -10.90 12.46 9.92
CA HIS A 217 -11.84 12.69 8.83
C HIS A 217 -12.83 11.52 8.71
N LYS A 218 -13.94 11.76 8.04
CA LYS A 218 -14.84 10.70 7.62
C LYS A 218 -14.15 9.93 6.54
N GLU A 219 -13.77 8.69 6.86
CA GLU A 219 -12.99 7.86 5.99
C GLU A 219 -13.74 7.59 4.68
N VAL A 220 -13.15 8.00 3.58
CA VAL A 220 -13.50 7.48 2.27
C VAL A 220 -12.99 6.04 2.23
N ARG A 221 -13.82 5.10 1.87
CA ARG A 221 -13.57 3.66 2.02
C ARG A 221 -12.36 3.20 1.26
N VAL A 222 -11.44 2.61 1.98
CA VAL A 222 -10.13 2.23 1.49
C VAL A 222 -9.92 0.72 1.32
N VAL A 223 -10.88 -0.08 1.80
CA VAL A 223 -10.89 -1.55 1.66
C VAL A 223 -12.29 -2.07 1.30
N ALA A 224 -12.35 -3.12 0.52
CA ALA A 224 -13.60 -3.70 0.02
C ALA A 224 -14.31 -4.62 1.04
N GLY A 225 -13.60 -5.10 2.04
CA GLY A 225 -14.15 -5.79 3.21
C GLY A 225 -15.08 -6.96 2.91
N LYS A 226 -16.35 -6.84 3.32
CA LYS A 226 -17.36 -7.91 3.19
C LYS A 226 -17.58 -8.38 1.75
N ASP A 227 -17.43 -7.51 0.76
CA ASP A 227 -17.65 -7.88 -0.63
C ASP A 227 -16.51 -8.76 -1.14
N ALA A 228 -15.27 -8.50 -0.77
CA ALA A 228 -14.15 -9.38 -1.05
C ALA A 228 -14.35 -10.77 -0.42
N PHE A 229 -14.83 -10.83 0.83
CA PHE A 229 -15.16 -12.11 1.49
C PHE A 229 -16.29 -12.88 0.79
N ARG A 230 -17.33 -12.17 0.34
CA ARG A 230 -18.44 -12.77 -0.42
C ARG A 230 -17.94 -13.35 -1.74
N GLN A 231 -17.03 -12.66 -2.44
CA GLN A 231 -16.41 -13.16 -3.67
C GLN A 231 -15.56 -14.41 -3.40
N LEU A 232 -14.74 -14.43 -2.36
CA LEU A 232 -13.98 -15.61 -1.95
C LEU A 232 -14.88 -16.81 -1.67
N LYS A 233 -15.95 -16.63 -0.89
CA LYS A 233 -16.90 -17.67 -0.57
C LYS A 233 -17.62 -18.25 -1.79
N ASN A 234 -17.95 -17.40 -2.78
CA ASN A 234 -18.62 -17.82 -3.99
C ASN A 234 -17.71 -18.61 -4.96
N ARG A 235 -16.38 -18.42 -4.86
CA ARG A 235 -15.39 -19.12 -5.70
C ARG A 235 -14.97 -20.49 -5.13
N HIS A 236 -15.16 -20.69 -3.82
CA HIS A 236 -14.79 -21.90 -3.09
C HIS A 236 -15.99 -22.34 -2.22
N PRO A 237 -17.06 -22.91 -2.83
CA PRO A 237 -18.23 -23.40 -2.10
C PRO A 237 -17.91 -24.58 -1.17
#